data_1570bc96f7776d4729b688e22b6828af
#
_entry.id   1570bc96f7776d4729b688e22b6828af
#
_cell.length_a   1.000
_cell.length_b   1.000
_cell.length_c   1.000
_cell.angle_alpha   90.00
_cell.angle_beta   90.00
_cell.angle_gamma   90.00
#
_symmetry.space_group_name_H-M   'P 1'
#
loop_
_entity.id
_entity.type
_entity.pdbx_description
1 polymer ?
#
loop_
_entity_poly.entity_id
_entity_poly.type
_entity_poly.pdbx_seq_one_letter_code
_entity_poly.pdbx_strand_id
1 'polypeptide(L)'
;MIIELSDFFNNPSLISWGPLNIQYYAVTWVLSAYFIYLFLKTHPITKELGLSIDQVNDLVFLYGLIFGAMIGGRIGYMFFYGTDQLLNDPLSLFYIWQGGLSFHGGLAGVIVTTIVFSKRFHIDFFRLTDGITLAMPIGLGLVRIGNFLNGELYGRATSGEWGFIFPTDPFGLPRHPSQLYESFLEGIVLFGVLAIINAKTSKRGIVSASFLILYGSTRFFIEFFRQPDAHIGFVALEWLSMGQLLCLPMIFAGFVLLTYFLRKA
;
A
#
# COMPACT_ATOMS: atom_id res chain seq x y z
N MET A 1 -5.70 -28.99 -3.39
CA MET A 1 -7.03 -28.63 -2.84
C MET A 1 -7.49 -27.33 -3.49
N ILE A 2 -8.53 -27.39 -4.30
CA ILE A 2 -9.16 -26.21 -4.92
C ILE A 2 -10.33 -25.83 -4.02
N ILE A 3 -10.41 -24.55 -3.66
CA ILE A 3 -11.46 -23.99 -2.79
C ILE A 3 -12.32 -23.07 -3.64
N GLU A 4 -13.61 -23.40 -3.76
CA GLU A 4 -14.60 -22.55 -4.38
C GLU A 4 -15.12 -21.56 -3.34
N LEU A 5 -15.01 -20.26 -3.65
CA LEU A 5 -15.49 -19.21 -2.76
C LEU A 5 -17.01 -19.04 -2.94
N SER A 6 -17.71 -18.85 -1.83
CA SER A 6 -19.16 -18.73 -1.81
C SER A 6 -19.65 -17.42 -2.45
N ASP A 7 -20.98 -17.34 -2.69
CA ASP A 7 -21.67 -16.16 -3.21
C ASP A 7 -21.47 -14.87 -2.36
N PHE A 8 -20.98 -15.01 -1.12
CA PHE A 8 -20.55 -13.88 -0.30
C PHE A 8 -19.59 -12.95 -1.05
N PHE A 9 -18.70 -13.52 -1.87
CA PHE A 9 -17.72 -12.77 -2.65
C PHE A 9 -18.30 -12.10 -3.90
N ASN A 10 -19.56 -12.44 -4.30
CA ASN A 10 -20.25 -11.80 -5.42
C ASN A 10 -20.76 -10.38 -5.06
N ASN A 11 -21.01 -10.12 -3.77
CA ASN A 11 -21.42 -8.80 -3.30
C ASN A 11 -20.62 -8.43 -2.04
N PRO A 12 -19.37 -7.96 -2.21
CA PRO A 12 -18.44 -7.70 -1.11
C PRO A 12 -18.77 -6.41 -0.34
N SER A 13 -20.05 -6.17 -0.08
CA SER A 13 -20.55 -5.00 0.63
C SER A 13 -20.83 -5.32 2.09
N LEU A 14 -20.22 -4.58 3.00
CA LEU A 14 -20.52 -4.65 4.43
C LEU A 14 -21.87 -4.01 4.73
N ILE A 15 -22.14 -2.87 4.09
CA ILE A 15 -23.39 -2.10 4.23
C ILE A 15 -23.80 -1.61 2.86
N SER A 16 -25.06 -1.89 2.48
CA SER A 16 -25.71 -1.34 1.29
C SER A 16 -27.01 -0.64 1.71
N TRP A 17 -27.02 0.69 1.63
CA TRP A 17 -28.19 1.48 1.97
C TRP A 17 -28.43 2.58 0.94
N GLY A 18 -29.36 2.36 0.01
CA GLY A 18 -29.60 3.25 -1.12
C GLY A 18 -28.34 3.46 -1.97
N PRO A 19 -27.90 4.70 -2.20
CA PRO A 19 -26.67 4.97 -2.97
C PRO A 19 -25.39 4.71 -2.19
N LEU A 20 -25.49 4.50 -0.87
CA LEU A 20 -24.33 4.23 -0.02
C LEU A 20 -23.99 2.73 -0.04
N ASN A 21 -22.83 2.40 -0.58
CA ASN A 21 -22.30 1.06 -0.61
C ASN A 21 -20.87 1.04 -0.01
N ILE A 22 -20.73 0.47 1.19
CA ILE A 22 -19.45 0.34 1.90
C ILE A 22 -18.92 -1.07 1.70
N GLN A 23 -17.90 -1.19 0.87
CA GLN A 23 -17.23 -2.45 0.59
C GLN A 23 -16.23 -2.82 1.70
N TYR A 24 -15.95 -4.13 1.88
CA TYR A 24 -14.93 -4.61 2.81
C TYR A 24 -13.55 -3.97 2.57
N TYR A 25 -13.19 -3.76 1.31
CA TYR A 25 -11.97 -3.07 0.94
C TYR A 25 -11.86 -1.66 1.57
N ALA A 26 -12.94 -0.87 1.52
CA ALA A 26 -12.96 0.46 2.14
C ALA A 26 -12.78 0.39 3.66
N VAL A 27 -13.40 -0.62 4.29
CA VAL A 27 -13.26 -0.85 5.73
C VAL A 27 -11.81 -1.19 6.10
N THR A 28 -11.13 -2.03 5.29
CA THR A 28 -9.72 -2.37 5.57
C THR A 28 -8.77 -1.18 5.44
N TRP A 29 -9.07 -0.19 4.61
CA TRP A 29 -8.31 1.08 4.56
C TRP A 29 -8.44 1.87 5.87
N VAL A 30 -9.67 2.00 6.38
CA VAL A 30 -9.92 2.70 7.66
C VAL A 30 -9.25 1.95 8.81
N LEU A 31 -9.39 0.62 8.86
CA LEU A 31 -8.73 -0.22 9.86
C LEU A 31 -7.21 -0.11 9.75
N SER A 32 -6.65 -0.07 8.54
CA SER A 32 -5.22 0.10 8.33
C SER A 32 -4.71 1.40 8.94
N ALA A 33 -5.36 2.52 8.64
CA ALA A 33 -5.01 3.81 9.23
C ALA A 33 -5.15 3.78 10.77
N TYR A 34 -6.22 3.18 11.29
CA TYR A 34 -6.44 3.06 12.73
C TYR A 34 -5.37 2.22 13.44
N PHE A 35 -5.00 1.06 12.90
CA PHE A 35 -3.96 0.21 13.48
C PHE A 35 -2.56 0.82 13.35
N ILE A 36 -2.25 1.51 12.25
CA ILE A 36 -1.02 2.30 12.10
C ILE A 36 -0.98 3.40 13.19
N TYR A 37 -2.08 4.11 13.41
CA TYR A 37 -2.19 5.10 14.48
C TYR A 37 -1.95 4.48 15.85
N LEU A 38 -2.62 3.38 16.18
CA LEU A 38 -2.44 2.70 17.47
C LEU A 38 -1.00 2.26 17.69
N PHE A 39 -0.37 1.70 16.64
CA PHE A 39 1.03 1.31 16.69
C PHE A 39 1.94 2.52 16.96
N LEU A 40 1.84 3.57 16.14
CA LEU A 40 2.67 4.76 16.30
C LEU A 40 2.44 5.45 17.65
N LYS A 41 1.19 5.56 18.10
CA LYS A 41 0.84 6.15 19.40
C LYS A 41 1.58 5.51 20.58
N THR A 42 1.82 4.20 20.52
CA THR A 42 2.45 3.43 21.60
C THR A 42 3.93 3.16 21.39
N HIS A 43 4.42 3.29 20.15
CA HIS A 43 5.79 2.92 19.79
C HIS A 43 6.81 3.95 20.34
N PRO A 44 7.98 3.48 20.88
CA PRO A 44 9.02 4.36 21.44
C PRO A 44 9.52 5.46 20.50
N ILE A 45 9.55 5.20 19.18
CA ILE A 45 10.00 6.16 18.18
C ILE A 45 9.20 7.47 18.19
N THR A 46 7.92 7.41 18.54
CA THR A 46 7.06 8.60 18.67
C THR A 46 7.50 9.50 19.80
N LYS A 47 7.88 8.91 20.93
CA LYS A 47 8.45 9.65 22.07
C LYS A 47 9.83 10.21 21.76
N GLU A 48 10.65 9.44 21.07
CA GLU A 48 11.98 9.86 20.61
C GLU A 48 11.90 11.07 19.66
N LEU A 49 10.89 11.11 18.78
CA LEU A 49 10.61 12.23 17.88
C LEU A 49 9.96 13.43 18.58
N GLY A 50 9.58 13.31 19.86
CA GLY A 50 8.89 14.35 20.61
C GLY A 50 7.46 14.62 20.13
N LEU A 51 6.83 13.65 19.42
CA LEU A 51 5.48 13.80 18.90
C LEU A 51 4.42 13.66 20.01
N SER A 52 3.49 14.61 20.05
CA SER A 52 2.28 14.48 20.84
C SER A 52 1.30 13.48 20.20
N ILE A 53 0.32 13.02 21.00
CA ILE A 53 -0.72 12.11 20.49
C ILE A 53 -1.54 12.78 19.36
N ASP A 54 -1.81 14.09 19.48
CA ASP A 54 -2.54 14.85 18.46
C ASP A 54 -1.72 14.95 17.17
N GLN A 55 -0.40 15.16 17.28
CA GLN A 55 0.47 15.15 16.11
C GLN A 55 0.55 13.78 15.43
N VAL A 56 0.52 12.67 16.19
CA VAL A 56 0.42 11.32 15.60
C VAL A 56 -0.91 11.12 14.89
N ASN A 57 -1.99 11.60 15.49
CA ASN A 57 -3.31 11.59 14.86
C ASN A 57 -3.30 12.38 13.54
N ASP A 58 -2.78 13.60 13.55
CA ASP A 58 -2.65 14.42 12.36
C ASP A 58 -1.76 13.75 11.30
N LEU A 59 -0.62 13.19 11.70
CA LEU A 59 0.29 12.49 10.78
C LEU A 59 -0.41 11.37 10.02
N VAL A 60 -1.19 10.54 10.71
CA VAL A 60 -1.82 9.36 10.10
C VAL A 60 -3.08 9.75 9.33
N PHE A 61 -4.01 10.47 9.96
CA PHE A 61 -5.32 10.72 9.35
C PHE A 61 -5.33 11.95 8.44
N LEU A 62 -4.79 13.07 8.88
CA LEU A 62 -4.84 14.30 8.11
C LEU A 62 -3.79 14.31 7.00
N TYR A 63 -2.51 14.17 7.35
CA TYR A 63 -1.41 14.22 6.38
C TYR A 63 -1.30 12.94 5.56
N GLY A 64 -1.37 11.75 6.20
CA GLY A 64 -1.23 10.46 5.52
C GLY A 64 -2.45 10.09 4.71
N LEU A 65 -3.61 9.96 5.35
CA LEU A 65 -4.81 9.44 4.68
C LEU A 65 -5.49 10.51 3.81
N ILE A 66 -5.88 11.66 4.39
CA ILE A 66 -6.70 12.66 3.66
C ILE A 66 -5.86 13.38 2.61
N PHE A 67 -4.85 14.13 3.02
CA PHE A 67 -4.06 14.94 2.07
C PHE A 67 -3.12 14.08 1.23
N GLY A 68 -2.49 13.05 1.81
CA GLY A 68 -1.56 12.19 1.11
C GLY A 68 -2.28 11.23 0.17
N ALA A 69 -2.93 10.21 0.73
CA ALA A 69 -3.46 9.11 -0.05
C ALA A 69 -4.70 9.51 -0.88
N MET A 70 -5.70 10.17 -0.27
CA MET A 70 -6.95 10.48 -0.96
C MET A 70 -6.78 11.66 -1.95
N ILE A 71 -6.34 12.83 -1.48
CA ILE A 71 -6.21 14.00 -2.36
C ILE A 71 -5.08 13.78 -3.37
N GLY A 72 -3.92 13.28 -2.94
CA GLY A 72 -2.83 12.94 -3.84
C GLY A 72 -3.23 11.89 -4.88
N GLY A 73 -3.96 10.84 -4.46
CA GLY A 73 -4.49 9.81 -5.34
C GLY A 73 -5.48 10.37 -6.37
N ARG A 74 -6.38 11.26 -5.94
CA ARG A 74 -7.34 11.91 -6.84
C ARG A 74 -6.66 12.83 -7.84
N ILE A 75 -5.75 13.67 -7.38
CA ILE A 75 -4.95 14.54 -8.26
C ILE A 75 -4.22 13.68 -9.30
N GLY A 76 -3.49 12.65 -8.87
CA GLY A 76 -2.78 11.77 -9.79
C GLY A 76 -3.71 11.05 -10.79
N TYR A 77 -4.88 10.60 -10.34
CA TYR A 77 -5.86 10.00 -11.25
C TYR A 77 -6.35 10.98 -12.31
N MET A 78 -6.77 12.18 -11.91
CA MET A 78 -7.31 13.19 -12.82
C MET A 78 -6.27 13.67 -13.84
N PHE A 79 -5.00 13.76 -13.45
CA PHE A 79 -3.92 14.16 -14.37
C PHE A 79 -3.53 13.07 -15.38
N PHE A 80 -3.59 11.78 -15.01
CA PHE A 80 -3.09 10.70 -15.85
C PHE A 80 -4.21 9.94 -16.58
N TYR A 81 -5.41 9.88 -16.01
CA TYR A 81 -6.51 9.05 -16.53
C TYR A 81 -7.81 9.83 -16.75
N GLY A 82 -8.03 10.91 -16.03
CA GLY A 82 -9.24 11.72 -16.08
C GLY A 82 -9.05 13.08 -16.74
N THR A 83 -8.05 13.26 -17.57
CA THR A 83 -7.70 14.57 -18.17
C THR A 83 -8.86 15.19 -18.95
N ASP A 84 -9.57 14.39 -19.77
CA ASP A 84 -10.72 14.89 -20.54
C ASP A 84 -11.86 15.33 -19.61
N GLN A 85 -12.12 14.56 -18.56
CA GLN A 85 -13.11 14.91 -17.53
C GLN A 85 -12.71 16.22 -16.81
N LEU A 86 -11.44 16.37 -16.44
CA LEU A 86 -10.91 17.54 -15.75
C LEU A 86 -11.00 18.81 -16.62
N LEU A 87 -10.74 18.70 -17.91
CA LEU A 87 -10.83 19.82 -18.86
C LEU A 87 -12.25 20.26 -19.12
N ASN A 88 -13.21 19.30 -19.19
CA ASN A 88 -14.62 19.59 -19.44
C ASN A 88 -15.36 20.04 -18.16
N ASP A 89 -15.00 19.50 -17.01
CA ASP A 89 -15.54 19.85 -15.69
C ASP A 89 -14.43 19.88 -14.64
N PRO A 90 -13.78 21.04 -14.41
CA PRO A 90 -12.73 21.18 -13.39
C PRO A 90 -13.15 20.81 -11.98
N LEU A 91 -14.46 20.93 -11.65
CA LEU A 91 -14.99 20.55 -10.34
C LEU A 91 -14.98 19.04 -10.13
N SER A 92 -14.90 18.26 -11.20
CA SER A 92 -14.75 16.79 -11.14
C SER A 92 -13.55 16.34 -10.33
N LEU A 93 -12.53 17.16 -10.16
CA LEU A 93 -11.40 16.92 -9.24
C LEU A 93 -11.87 16.59 -7.81
N PHE A 94 -12.94 17.22 -7.35
CA PHE A 94 -13.48 17.08 -5.99
C PHE A 94 -14.48 15.93 -5.84
N TYR A 95 -14.92 15.29 -6.93
CA TYR A 95 -15.91 14.21 -6.89
C TYR A 95 -15.29 12.87 -6.50
N ILE A 96 -14.66 12.81 -5.31
CA ILE A 96 -13.96 11.62 -4.82
C ILE A 96 -14.89 10.41 -4.64
N TRP A 97 -16.20 10.65 -4.44
CA TRP A 97 -17.22 9.60 -4.34
C TRP A 97 -17.50 8.85 -5.66
N GLN A 98 -17.06 9.39 -6.79
CA GLN A 98 -17.17 8.72 -8.09
C GLN A 98 -16.05 7.70 -8.34
N GLY A 99 -15.13 7.53 -7.37
CA GLY A 99 -13.95 6.69 -7.50
C GLY A 99 -12.82 7.38 -8.27
N GLY A 100 -11.88 6.59 -8.79
CA GLY A 100 -10.72 7.10 -9.53
C GLY A 100 -9.65 7.70 -8.60
N LEU A 101 -8.86 6.81 -8.00
CA LEU A 101 -7.66 7.14 -7.21
C LEU A 101 -6.45 6.44 -7.83
N SER A 102 -5.39 7.20 -8.07
CA SER A 102 -4.11 6.67 -8.55
C SER A 102 -3.22 6.28 -7.38
N PHE A 103 -2.73 5.05 -7.39
CA PHE A 103 -1.75 4.60 -6.39
C PHE A 103 -0.50 5.48 -6.36
N HIS A 104 0.06 5.79 -7.54
CA HIS A 104 1.27 6.63 -7.64
C HIS A 104 1.02 8.06 -7.17
N GLY A 105 -0.16 8.61 -7.48
CA GLY A 105 -0.58 9.92 -6.97
C GLY A 105 -0.69 9.93 -5.44
N GLY A 106 -1.29 8.89 -4.86
CA GLY A 106 -1.39 8.72 -3.41
C GLY A 106 -0.02 8.59 -2.75
N LEU A 107 0.87 7.77 -3.31
CA LEU A 107 2.24 7.61 -2.79
C LEU A 107 3.01 8.94 -2.83
N ALA A 108 2.99 9.65 -3.96
CA ALA A 108 3.61 10.96 -4.07
C ALA A 108 3.01 11.96 -3.07
N GLY A 109 1.69 11.94 -2.92
CA GLY A 109 0.98 12.76 -1.93
C GLY A 109 1.46 12.49 -0.50
N VAL A 110 1.55 11.22 -0.10
CA VAL A 110 2.05 10.83 1.25
C VAL A 110 3.49 11.29 1.45
N ILE A 111 4.35 11.15 0.45
CA ILE A 111 5.74 11.64 0.54
C ILE A 111 5.76 13.16 0.74
N VAL A 112 5.02 13.92 -0.08
CA VAL A 112 4.95 15.37 0.01
C VAL A 112 4.41 15.82 1.37
N THR A 113 3.31 15.23 1.83
CA THR A 113 2.70 15.59 3.12
C THR A 113 3.59 15.22 4.30
N THR A 114 4.34 14.11 4.22
CA THR A 114 5.35 13.75 5.23
C THR A 114 6.50 14.78 5.28
N ILE A 115 6.96 15.29 4.12
CA ILE A 115 7.95 16.36 4.07
C ILE A 115 7.39 17.66 4.71
N VAL A 116 6.15 18.01 4.38
CA VAL A 116 5.47 19.19 4.96
C VAL A 116 5.35 19.04 6.47
N PHE A 117 4.91 17.87 6.95
CA PHE A 117 4.79 17.57 8.37
C PHE A 117 6.15 17.70 9.09
N SER A 118 7.19 17.04 8.56
CA SER A 118 8.55 17.09 9.08
C SER A 118 9.06 18.52 9.23
N LYS A 119 8.87 19.36 8.19
CA LYS A 119 9.27 20.77 8.21
C LYS A 119 8.44 21.60 9.21
N ARG A 120 7.11 21.39 9.25
CA ARG A 120 6.20 22.14 10.13
C ARG A 120 6.51 21.94 11.61
N PHE A 121 6.86 20.71 11.98
CA PHE A 121 7.10 20.33 13.38
C PHE A 121 8.60 20.20 13.71
N HIS A 122 9.50 20.60 12.78
CA HIS A 122 10.96 20.57 12.96
C HIS A 122 11.50 19.17 13.35
N ILE A 123 10.93 18.10 12.75
CA ILE A 123 11.29 16.72 12.98
C ILE A 123 12.24 16.24 11.89
N ASP A 124 13.24 15.42 12.24
CA ASP A 124 14.11 14.80 11.23
C ASP A 124 13.29 13.90 10.29
N PHE A 125 13.32 14.22 9.00
CA PHE A 125 12.53 13.55 7.97
C PHE A 125 12.81 12.05 7.91
N PHE A 126 14.08 11.64 7.93
CA PHE A 126 14.44 10.24 7.80
C PHE A 126 14.10 9.44 9.07
N ARG A 127 14.19 10.05 10.24
CA ARG A 127 13.75 9.39 11.47
C ARG A 127 12.22 9.28 11.53
N LEU A 128 11.50 10.28 11.03
CA LEU A 128 10.04 10.23 10.89
C LEU A 128 9.63 9.11 9.92
N THR A 129 10.29 9.03 8.74
CA THR A 129 10.01 7.96 7.77
C THR A 129 10.34 6.58 8.31
N ASP A 130 11.33 6.42 9.19
CA ASP A 130 11.60 5.14 9.86
C ASP A 130 10.38 4.66 10.68
N GLY A 131 9.73 5.56 11.41
CA GLY A 131 8.50 5.23 12.13
C GLY A 131 7.34 4.88 11.20
N ILE A 132 7.16 5.66 10.15
CA ILE A 132 6.10 5.42 9.15
C ILE A 132 6.32 4.06 8.46
N THR A 133 7.52 3.81 7.92
CA THR A 133 7.81 2.58 7.18
C THR A 133 7.80 1.33 8.07
N LEU A 134 8.10 1.46 9.35
CA LEU A 134 7.94 0.38 10.31
C LEU A 134 6.46 0.00 10.52
N ALA A 135 5.55 0.99 10.49
CA ALA A 135 4.11 0.75 10.65
C ALA A 135 3.40 0.35 9.33
N MET A 136 3.93 0.74 8.16
CA MET A 136 3.30 0.52 6.85
C MET A 136 2.90 -0.93 6.55
N PRO A 137 3.70 -1.96 6.88
CA PRO A 137 3.32 -3.35 6.62
C PRO A 137 1.99 -3.75 7.25
N ILE A 138 1.61 -3.16 8.39
CA ILE A 138 0.31 -3.40 9.03
C ILE A 138 -0.83 -3.03 8.05
N GLY A 139 -0.72 -1.83 7.46
CA GLY A 139 -1.69 -1.35 6.49
C GLY A 139 -1.68 -2.16 5.19
N LEU A 140 -0.49 -2.45 4.66
CA LEU A 140 -0.34 -3.26 3.44
C LEU A 140 -1.02 -4.62 3.61
N GLY A 141 -0.73 -5.34 4.69
CA GLY A 141 -1.33 -6.65 4.95
C GLY A 141 -2.86 -6.60 5.04
N LEU A 142 -3.42 -5.62 5.77
CA LEU A 142 -4.87 -5.47 5.93
C LEU A 142 -5.58 -5.13 4.61
N VAL A 143 -5.02 -4.23 3.81
CA VAL A 143 -5.59 -3.87 2.51
C VAL A 143 -5.61 -5.09 1.58
N ARG A 144 -4.58 -5.96 1.61
CA ARG A 144 -4.58 -7.20 0.81
C ARG A 144 -5.64 -8.20 1.25
N ILE A 145 -5.92 -8.29 2.55
CA ILE A 145 -7.08 -9.05 3.04
C ILE A 145 -8.38 -8.44 2.47
N GLY A 146 -8.50 -7.12 2.43
CA GLY A 146 -9.64 -6.45 1.80
C GLY A 146 -9.80 -6.79 0.32
N ASN A 147 -8.70 -6.78 -0.46
CA ASN A 147 -8.73 -7.21 -1.87
C ASN A 147 -9.19 -8.67 -2.01
N PHE A 148 -8.73 -9.56 -1.13
CA PHE A 148 -9.18 -10.96 -1.12
C PHE A 148 -10.67 -11.08 -0.85
N LEU A 149 -11.19 -10.38 0.17
CA LEU A 149 -12.61 -10.36 0.52
C LEU A 149 -13.48 -9.74 -0.59
N ASN A 150 -12.95 -8.79 -1.35
CA ASN A 150 -13.62 -8.23 -2.52
C ASN A 150 -13.52 -9.13 -3.77
N GLY A 151 -12.75 -10.22 -3.72
CA GLY A 151 -12.51 -11.10 -4.86
C GLY A 151 -11.76 -10.44 -6.01
N GLU A 152 -10.95 -9.42 -5.73
CA GLU A 152 -10.22 -8.65 -6.73
C GLU A 152 -8.70 -8.85 -6.64
N LEU A 153 -7.98 -8.55 -7.73
CA LEU A 153 -6.51 -8.64 -7.80
C LEU A 153 -5.96 -10.03 -7.51
N TYR A 154 -6.71 -11.07 -7.86
CA TYR A 154 -6.27 -12.45 -7.73
C TYR A 154 -5.07 -12.77 -8.65
N GLY A 155 -4.44 -13.90 -8.38
CA GLY A 155 -3.25 -14.34 -9.10
C GLY A 155 -3.55 -15.01 -10.43
N ARG A 156 -2.47 -15.48 -11.05
CA ARG A 156 -2.54 -16.26 -12.30
C ARG A 156 -3.31 -17.55 -12.09
N ALA A 157 -3.86 -18.08 -13.18
CA ALA A 157 -4.45 -19.41 -13.18
C ALA A 157 -3.39 -20.44 -12.75
N THR A 158 -3.79 -21.40 -11.94
CA THR A 158 -2.94 -22.50 -11.52
C THR A 158 -3.52 -23.83 -12.02
N SER A 159 -2.64 -24.68 -12.55
CA SER A 159 -2.95 -26.07 -12.86
C SER A 159 -2.63 -27.01 -11.70
N GLY A 160 -2.18 -26.44 -10.55
CA GLY A 160 -1.78 -27.20 -9.38
C GLY A 160 -2.93 -27.71 -8.54
N GLU A 161 -2.60 -28.48 -7.52
CA GLU A 161 -3.58 -29.05 -6.57
C GLU A 161 -4.14 -28.00 -5.58
N TRP A 162 -3.68 -26.73 -5.67
CA TRP A 162 -4.01 -25.65 -4.74
C TRP A 162 -4.39 -24.38 -5.49
N GLY A 163 -5.53 -23.80 -5.13
CA GLY A 163 -6.02 -22.55 -5.70
C GLY A 163 -7.42 -22.21 -5.21
N PHE A 164 -7.87 -21.00 -5.55
CA PHE A 164 -9.21 -20.51 -5.27
C PHE A 164 -9.94 -20.20 -6.57
N ILE A 165 -11.22 -20.56 -6.66
CA ILE A 165 -12.11 -20.11 -7.72
C ILE A 165 -12.84 -18.87 -7.19
N PHE A 166 -12.51 -17.71 -7.77
CA PHE A 166 -13.11 -16.45 -7.40
C PHE A 166 -14.38 -16.24 -8.22
N PRO A 167 -15.54 -15.93 -7.61
CA PRO A 167 -16.77 -15.64 -8.33
C PRO A 167 -16.68 -14.46 -9.29
N THR A 168 -15.76 -13.54 -9.02
CA THR A 168 -15.47 -12.37 -9.86
C THR A 168 -14.58 -12.69 -11.08
N ASP A 169 -13.99 -13.89 -11.14
CA ASP A 169 -13.22 -14.34 -12.31
C ASP A 169 -14.18 -14.79 -13.44
N PRO A 170 -14.22 -14.07 -14.58
CA PRO A 170 -15.14 -14.43 -15.69
C PRO A 170 -14.84 -15.80 -16.30
N PHE A 171 -13.65 -16.37 -16.04
CA PHE A 171 -13.25 -17.67 -16.58
C PHE A 171 -13.49 -18.82 -15.59
N GLY A 172 -13.82 -18.54 -14.34
CA GLY A 172 -14.04 -19.56 -13.31
C GLY A 172 -12.84 -20.50 -13.08
N LEU A 173 -11.62 -20.03 -13.30
CA LEU A 173 -10.40 -20.83 -13.20
C LEU A 173 -9.88 -20.85 -11.77
N PRO A 174 -9.25 -21.97 -11.34
CA PRO A 174 -8.45 -21.97 -10.12
C PRO A 174 -7.30 -20.97 -10.23
N ARG A 175 -7.21 -20.04 -9.27
CA ARG A 175 -6.24 -18.93 -9.23
C ARG A 175 -5.40 -18.99 -7.97
N HIS A 176 -4.15 -18.51 -8.06
CA HIS A 176 -3.36 -18.23 -6.87
C HIS A 176 -4.01 -17.11 -6.06
N PRO A 177 -4.20 -17.26 -4.73
CA PRO A 177 -4.65 -16.16 -3.86
C PRO A 177 -3.48 -15.20 -3.60
N SER A 178 -3.02 -14.49 -4.63
CA SER A 178 -1.85 -13.61 -4.54
C SER A 178 -2.02 -12.54 -3.47
N GLN A 179 -3.25 -12.10 -3.19
CA GLN A 179 -3.56 -11.15 -2.12
C GLN A 179 -3.13 -11.70 -0.74
N LEU A 180 -3.33 -13.00 -0.47
CA LEU A 180 -2.91 -13.63 0.78
C LEU A 180 -1.39 -13.79 0.86
N TYR A 181 -0.72 -14.05 -0.28
CA TYR A 181 0.75 -14.05 -0.34
C TYR A 181 1.30 -12.67 -0.06
N GLU A 182 0.70 -11.62 -0.66
CA GLU A 182 1.04 -10.22 -0.41
C GLU A 182 0.81 -9.86 1.07
N SER A 183 -0.34 -10.22 1.64
CA SER A 183 -0.65 -9.97 3.05
C SER A 183 0.37 -10.62 3.98
N PHE A 184 0.77 -11.85 3.72
CA PHE A 184 1.75 -12.56 4.52
C PHE A 184 3.16 -11.98 4.36
N LEU A 185 3.66 -11.84 3.15
CA LEU A 185 5.05 -11.41 2.89
C LEU A 185 5.25 -9.90 3.08
N GLU A 186 4.35 -9.06 2.53
CA GLU A 186 4.44 -7.60 2.61
C GLU A 186 3.84 -7.05 3.92
N GLY A 187 2.98 -7.84 4.59
CA GLY A 187 2.44 -7.52 5.91
C GLY A 187 3.27 -8.14 7.04
N ILE A 188 3.02 -9.42 7.34
CA ILE A 188 3.54 -10.07 8.55
C ILE A 188 5.06 -10.21 8.52
N VAL A 189 5.62 -10.80 7.45
CA VAL A 189 7.07 -11.07 7.36
C VAL A 189 7.84 -9.76 7.32
N LEU A 190 7.44 -8.83 6.47
CA LEU A 190 8.10 -7.52 6.35
C LEU A 190 8.07 -6.76 7.68
N PHE A 191 6.92 -6.72 8.37
CA PHE A 191 6.82 -6.11 9.70
C PHE A 191 7.82 -6.73 10.69
N GLY A 192 7.85 -8.07 10.77
CA GLY A 192 8.75 -8.77 11.68
C GLY A 192 10.22 -8.47 11.41
N VAL A 193 10.63 -8.47 10.14
CA VAL A 193 12.03 -8.16 9.78
C VAL A 193 12.38 -6.70 10.09
N LEU A 194 11.50 -5.75 9.76
CA LEU A 194 11.73 -4.33 10.07
C LEU A 194 11.74 -4.05 11.57
N ALA A 195 10.90 -4.73 12.36
CA ALA A 195 10.91 -4.64 13.81
C ALA A 195 12.25 -5.12 14.41
N ILE A 196 12.80 -6.24 13.89
CA ILE A 196 14.12 -6.73 14.28
C ILE A 196 15.23 -5.73 13.91
N ILE A 197 15.17 -5.14 12.71
CA ILE A 197 16.15 -4.12 12.29
C ILE A 197 16.05 -2.90 13.21
N ASN A 198 14.84 -2.38 13.45
CA ASN A 198 14.62 -1.24 14.32
C ASN A 198 15.09 -1.49 15.75
N ALA A 199 14.92 -2.71 16.28
CA ALA A 199 15.42 -3.08 17.62
C ALA A 199 16.97 -3.12 17.70
N LYS A 200 17.66 -3.34 16.58
CA LYS A 200 19.11 -3.44 16.51
C LYS A 200 19.83 -2.13 16.20
N THR A 201 19.12 -1.10 15.74
CA THR A 201 19.72 0.17 15.36
C THR A 201 18.76 1.35 15.60
N SER A 202 19.31 2.44 16.13
CA SER A 202 18.64 3.74 16.22
C SER A 202 19.08 4.73 15.13
N LYS A 203 19.96 4.27 14.19
CA LYS A 203 20.44 5.13 13.11
C LYS A 203 19.30 5.50 12.18
N ARG A 204 19.14 6.81 11.94
CA ARG A 204 18.09 7.34 11.08
C ARG A 204 18.18 6.82 9.64
N GLY A 205 17.05 6.56 9.02
CA GLY A 205 16.93 6.17 7.63
C GLY A 205 17.24 4.68 7.35
N ILE A 206 17.70 3.91 8.34
CA ILE A 206 18.02 2.49 8.14
C ILE A 206 16.75 1.66 7.94
N VAL A 207 15.70 1.89 8.74
CA VAL A 207 14.44 1.17 8.63
C VAL A 207 13.76 1.49 7.31
N SER A 208 13.75 2.77 6.93
CA SER A 208 13.19 3.25 5.64
C SER A 208 13.92 2.65 4.44
N ALA A 209 15.26 2.65 4.46
CA ALA A 209 16.06 2.04 3.41
C ALA A 209 15.83 0.52 3.32
N SER A 210 15.75 -0.15 4.47
CA SER A 210 15.44 -1.59 4.54
C SER A 210 14.04 -1.90 4.03
N PHE A 211 13.04 -1.06 4.35
CA PHE A 211 11.70 -1.19 3.81
C PHE A 211 11.70 -1.16 2.28
N LEU A 212 12.39 -0.20 1.65
CA LEU A 212 12.45 -0.11 0.19
C LEU A 212 13.05 -1.37 -0.44
N ILE A 213 14.13 -1.91 0.14
CA ILE A 213 14.78 -3.13 -0.35
C ILE A 213 13.85 -4.33 -0.17
N LEU A 214 13.37 -4.55 1.06
CA LEU A 214 12.62 -5.75 1.41
C LEU A 214 11.24 -5.77 0.73
N TYR A 215 10.51 -4.66 0.81
CA TYR A 215 9.21 -4.56 0.13
C TYR A 215 9.36 -4.69 -1.38
N GLY A 216 10.34 -4.00 -1.99
CA GLY A 216 10.59 -4.12 -3.42
C GLY A 216 10.94 -5.54 -3.84
N SER A 217 11.74 -6.26 -3.03
CA SER A 217 12.14 -7.64 -3.32
C SER A 217 10.96 -8.60 -3.17
N THR A 218 10.17 -8.49 -2.09
CA THR A 218 8.98 -9.32 -1.89
C THR A 218 7.93 -9.06 -2.95
N ARG A 219 7.69 -7.80 -3.29
CA ARG A 219 6.77 -7.41 -4.35
C ARG A 219 7.22 -7.94 -5.71
N PHE A 220 8.50 -7.82 -6.05
CA PHE A 220 9.06 -8.38 -7.28
C PHE A 220 8.82 -9.89 -7.38
N PHE A 221 9.04 -10.60 -6.27
CA PHE A 221 8.83 -12.05 -6.21
C PHE A 221 7.35 -12.43 -6.35
N ILE A 222 6.45 -11.78 -5.63
CA ILE A 222 5.02 -12.09 -5.65
C ILE A 222 4.42 -11.85 -7.04
N GLU A 223 4.95 -10.92 -7.80
CA GLU A 223 4.45 -10.60 -9.15
C GLU A 223 4.52 -11.79 -10.13
N PHE A 224 5.34 -12.81 -9.85
CA PHE A 224 5.32 -14.06 -10.62
C PHE A 224 4.02 -14.85 -10.45
N PHE A 225 3.34 -14.68 -9.32
CA PHE A 225 2.06 -15.34 -9.00
C PHE A 225 0.86 -14.44 -9.29
N ARG A 226 1.06 -13.15 -9.43
CA ARG A 226 0.00 -12.19 -9.68
C ARG A 226 -0.39 -12.19 -11.17
N GLN A 227 -1.70 -12.01 -11.43
CA GLN A 227 -2.17 -11.75 -12.78
C GLN A 227 -1.76 -10.33 -13.18
N PRO A 228 -0.99 -10.16 -14.27
CA PRO A 228 -0.69 -8.82 -14.81
C PRO A 228 -1.98 -8.08 -15.19
N ASP A 229 -1.95 -6.75 -15.08
CA ASP A 229 -3.07 -5.91 -15.45
C ASP A 229 -3.40 -6.11 -16.94
N ALA A 230 -4.65 -6.47 -17.24
CA ALA A 230 -5.05 -6.93 -18.58
C ALA A 230 -4.76 -5.92 -19.72
N HIS A 231 -4.75 -4.61 -19.40
CA HIS A 231 -4.51 -3.54 -20.36
C HIS A 231 -3.01 -3.25 -20.60
N ILE A 232 -2.11 -3.75 -19.76
CA ILE A 232 -0.65 -3.51 -19.86
C ILE A 232 0.08 -4.81 -20.26
N GLY A 233 -0.29 -5.94 -19.63
CA GLY A 233 0.38 -7.21 -19.84
C GLY A 233 1.83 -7.21 -19.33
N PHE A 234 2.71 -7.88 -20.10
CA PHE A 234 4.15 -7.85 -19.86
C PHE A 234 4.78 -6.71 -20.65
N VAL A 235 5.61 -5.89 -19.98
CA VAL A 235 6.22 -4.69 -20.57
C VAL A 235 7.59 -4.96 -21.20
N ALA A 236 8.28 -6.05 -20.81
CA ALA A 236 9.56 -6.44 -21.38
C ALA A 236 9.82 -7.95 -21.19
N LEU A 237 10.71 -8.50 -22.02
CA LEU A 237 11.22 -9.88 -21.92
C LEU A 237 10.13 -10.99 -21.88
N GLU A 238 8.89 -10.69 -22.30
CA GLU A 238 7.73 -11.60 -22.27
C GLU A 238 7.30 -12.12 -20.88
N TRP A 239 8.01 -11.73 -19.83
CA TRP A 239 7.72 -12.14 -18.45
C TRP A 239 7.76 -10.99 -17.42
N LEU A 240 8.41 -9.87 -17.74
CA LEU A 240 8.57 -8.73 -16.85
C LEU A 240 7.31 -7.86 -16.82
N SER A 241 6.63 -7.81 -15.70
CA SER A 241 5.45 -6.94 -15.51
C SER A 241 5.85 -5.51 -15.16
N MET A 242 4.93 -4.57 -15.32
CA MET A 242 5.12 -3.19 -14.87
C MET A 242 5.42 -3.12 -13.37
N GLY A 243 4.75 -3.97 -12.56
CA GLY A 243 5.00 -4.05 -11.12
C GLY A 243 6.46 -4.43 -10.81
N GLN A 244 7.01 -5.43 -11.51
CA GLN A 244 8.42 -5.82 -11.35
C GLN A 244 9.38 -4.70 -11.78
N LEU A 245 9.09 -4.03 -12.90
CA LEU A 245 9.92 -2.93 -13.38
C LEU A 245 10.00 -1.79 -12.37
N LEU A 246 8.90 -1.43 -11.74
CA LEU A 246 8.84 -0.39 -10.71
C LEU A 246 9.52 -0.78 -9.40
N CYS A 247 9.67 -2.06 -9.10
CA CYS A 247 10.41 -2.53 -7.93
C CYS A 247 11.91 -2.28 -8.05
N LEU A 248 12.49 -2.35 -9.26
CA LEU A 248 13.94 -2.21 -9.45
C LEU A 248 14.50 -0.84 -8.98
N PRO A 249 13.95 0.32 -9.41
CA PRO A 249 14.44 1.61 -8.91
C PRO A 249 14.21 1.77 -7.40
N MET A 250 13.16 1.20 -6.84
CA MET A 250 12.89 1.24 -5.40
C MET A 250 13.95 0.46 -4.61
N ILE A 251 14.28 -0.76 -5.04
CA ILE A 251 15.36 -1.58 -4.46
C ILE A 251 16.69 -0.84 -4.56
N PHE A 252 17.00 -0.29 -5.73
CA PHE A 252 18.23 0.47 -5.95
C PHE A 252 18.32 1.70 -5.02
N ALA A 253 17.27 2.49 -4.92
CA ALA A 253 17.19 3.63 -4.01
C ALA A 253 17.39 3.19 -2.55
N GLY A 254 16.79 2.06 -2.16
CA GLY A 254 16.98 1.48 -0.84
C GLY A 254 18.45 1.14 -0.54
N PHE A 255 19.16 0.52 -1.47
CA PHE A 255 20.61 0.23 -1.30
C PHE A 255 21.46 1.51 -1.24
N VAL A 256 21.15 2.51 -2.06
CA VAL A 256 21.85 3.80 -2.03
C VAL A 256 21.67 4.49 -0.67
N LEU A 257 20.43 4.55 -0.18
CA LEU A 257 20.13 5.15 1.13
C LEU A 257 20.78 4.35 2.27
N LEU A 258 20.70 3.03 2.23
CA LEU A 258 21.29 2.17 3.25
C LEU A 258 22.81 2.40 3.35
N THR A 259 23.51 2.38 2.21
CA THR A 259 24.97 2.63 2.18
C THR A 259 25.32 4.04 2.64
N TYR A 260 24.51 5.05 2.28
CA TYR A 260 24.68 6.43 2.72
C TYR A 260 24.60 6.56 4.25
N PHE A 261 23.54 5.99 4.86
CA PHE A 261 23.33 6.09 6.30
C PHE A 261 24.31 5.24 7.11
N LEU A 262 24.75 4.10 6.58
CA LEU A 262 25.79 3.29 7.23
C LEU A 262 27.16 4.00 7.26
N ARG A 263 27.49 4.79 6.21
CA ARG A 263 28.77 5.52 6.14
C ARG A 263 28.79 6.82 6.96
N LYS A 264 27.63 7.41 7.20
CA LYS A 264 27.52 8.71 7.91
C LYS A 264 27.44 8.58 9.43
N ALA A 265 27.57 7.38 9.94
CA ALA A 265 27.44 6.98 11.33
C ALA A 265 28.76 6.93 12.07
#